data_e712c169791f4deb063021d6cee0cadf
#
_entry.id   e712c169791f4deb063021d6cee0cadf
#
_cell.length_a   1.000
_cell.length_b   1.000
_cell.length_c   1.000
_cell.angle_alpha   90.00
_cell.angle_beta   90.00
_cell.angle_gamma   90.00
#
_symmetry.space_group_name_H-M   'P 1'
#
loop_
_entity.id
_entity.type
_entity.pdbx_description
1 polymer ?
#
loop_
_entity_poly.entity_id
_entity_poly.type
_entity_poly.pdbx_seq_one_letter_code
_entity_poly.pdbx_strand_id
1 'polypeptide(L)'
;MSEVRLQVKHVSKNFGITKALKDVSFNINKGEVHALIGENGSGKSTMTNMLTGIYTLESGQFILDGKEVHPKNQVEANEEGISIIVQELGTLSGLTVAENIFLGHEDQFVHLGIKNTAAMNKKANELLQSYGFDKIKAGDMIDDYNFEDRKLVEIVKATYFNPKIVVVDETTTALSQEGREELYKQMNRVRDNGNTVIFISHDLPEILDKSDTITILRDGVYIDTVKSADVNEDDLKKLMVGREVTGDTIVQTMVKSIR
;
A
#
# COMPACT_ATOMS: atom_id res chain seq x y z
N MET A 1 1.64 2.75 25.74
CA MET A 1 1.55 1.66 24.74
C MET A 1 0.91 2.24 23.51
N SER A 2 1.48 2.05 22.33
CA SER A 2 0.85 2.47 21.08
C SER A 2 -0.45 1.68 20.89
N GLU A 3 -1.49 2.37 20.44
CA GLU A 3 -2.80 1.75 20.19
C GLU A 3 -2.74 0.95 18.88
N VAL A 4 -3.19 -0.29 18.88
CA VAL A 4 -3.17 -1.16 17.69
C VAL A 4 -4.24 -0.72 16.70
N ARG A 5 -3.84 -0.51 15.43
CA ARG A 5 -4.72 -0.21 14.30
C ARG A 5 -5.24 -1.48 13.65
N LEU A 6 -4.33 -2.37 13.28
CA LEU A 6 -4.63 -3.63 12.60
C LEU A 6 -4.01 -4.81 13.36
N GLN A 7 -4.81 -5.83 13.63
CA GLN A 7 -4.32 -7.14 14.05
C GLN A 7 -4.51 -8.12 12.90
N VAL A 8 -3.43 -8.72 12.47
CA VAL A 8 -3.42 -9.89 11.58
C VAL A 8 -3.36 -11.12 12.47
N LYS A 9 -4.35 -12.02 12.38
CA LYS A 9 -4.45 -13.19 13.26
C LYS A 9 -4.60 -14.47 12.45
N HIS A 10 -3.61 -15.35 12.57
CA HIS A 10 -3.62 -16.71 12.01
C HIS A 10 -3.97 -16.77 10.53
N VAL A 11 -3.52 -15.75 9.75
CA VAL A 11 -3.84 -15.62 8.34
C VAL A 11 -3.06 -16.63 7.51
N SER A 12 -3.79 -17.42 6.72
CA SER A 12 -3.22 -18.35 5.75
C SER A 12 -3.88 -18.19 4.38
N LYS A 13 -3.11 -18.46 3.32
CA LYS A 13 -3.58 -18.41 1.93
C LYS A 13 -2.84 -19.42 1.07
N ASN A 14 -3.62 -20.18 0.29
CA ASN A 14 -3.09 -21.14 -0.68
C ASN A 14 -3.54 -20.73 -2.11
N PHE A 15 -2.65 -20.96 -3.07
CA PHE A 15 -2.94 -20.92 -4.50
C PHE A 15 -2.61 -22.29 -5.09
N GLY A 16 -3.61 -23.15 -5.18
CA GLY A 16 -3.44 -24.55 -5.54
C GLY A 16 -2.52 -25.26 -4.53
N ILE A 17 -1.37 -25.74 -4.98
CA ILE A 17 -0.36 -26.40 -4.12
C ILE A 17 0.59 -25.44 -3.40
N THR A 18 0.60 -24.17 -3.80
CA THR A 18 1.51 -23.15 -3.24
C THR A 18 0.90 -22.53 -2.00
N LYS A 19 1.55 -22.69 -0.85
CA LYS A 19 1.17 -22.02 0.41
C LYS A 19 1.83 -20.63 0.44
N ALA A 20 1.07 -19.60 0.04
CA ALA A 20 1.57 -18.23 -0.02
C ALA A 20 1.69 -17.58 1.38
N LEU A 21 0.79 -17.91 2.31
CA LEU A 21 0.86 -17.50 3.72
C LEU A 21 0.54 -18.71 4.61
N LYS A 22 1.25 -18.80 5.75
CA LYS A 22 1.23 -19.96 6.65
C LYS A 22 1.12 -19.47 8.09
N ASP A 23 -0.12 -19.29 8.58
CA ASP A 23 -0.41 -18.94 9.97
C ASP A 23 0.28 -17.64 10.44
N VAL A 24 0.14 -16.57 9.63
CA VAL A 24 0.80 -15.28 9.88
C VAL A 24 0.01 -14.49 10.91
N SER A 25 0.70 -13.99 11.95
CA SER A 25 0.11 -13.15 12.99
C SER A 25 1.07 -12.03 13.40
N PHE A 26 0.60 -10.77 13.33
CA PHE A 26 1.33 -9.57 13.81
C PHE A 26 0.37 -8.40 14.01
N ASN A 27 0.86 -7.33 14.62
CA ASN A 27 0.10 -6.10 14.84
C ASN A 27 0.74 -4.91 14.14
N ILE A 28 -0.09 -3.96 13.72
CA ILE A 28 0.30 -2.66 13.19
C ILE A 28 -0.34 -1.58 14.07
N ASN A 29 0.41 -0.54 14.43
CA ASN A 29 -0.09 0.50 15.34
C ASN A 29 -0.74 1.66 14.59
N LYS A 30 -1.49 2.48 15.32
CA LYS A 30 -2.03 3.75 14.83
C LYS A 30 -0.92 4.78 14.65
N GLY A 31 -1.04 5.60 13.62
CA GLY A 31 -0.16 6.74 13.40
C GLY A 31 1.29 6.35 13.13
N GLU A 32 1.52 5.22 12.43
CA GLU A 32 2.86 4.81 11.99
C GLU A 32 2.91 4.54 10.49
N VAL A 33 4.08 4.66 9.91
CA VAL A 33 4.44 4.04 8.63
C VAL A 33 5.04 2.68 8.94
N HIS A 34 4.29 1.63 8.66
CA HIS A 34 4.65 0.25 8.91
C HIS A 34 5.13 -0.42 7.63
N ALA A 35 6.42 -0.74 7.54
CA ALA A 35 6.94 -1.44 6.37
C ALA A 35 6.66 -2.95 6.46
N LEU A 36 6.35 -3.55 5.31
CA LEU A 36 6.23 -4.99 5.15
C LEU A 36 7.27 -5.46 4.14
N ILE A 37 8.29 -6.18 4.61
CA ILE A 37 9.43 -6.62 3.79
C ILE A 37 9.57 -8.14 3.72
N GLY A 38 10.36 -8.60 2.75
CA GLY A 38 10.66 -10.00 2.51
C GLY A 38 11.07 -10.23 1.07
N GLU A 39 11.65 -11.37 0.75
CA GLU A 39 12.01 -11.74 -0.62
C GLU A 39 10.78 -11.86 -1.54
N ASN A 40 11.01 -11.94 -2.85
CA ASN A 40 9.92 -12.20 -3.80
C ASN A 40 9.27 -13.55 -3.48
N GLY A 41 7.92 -13.57 -3.44
CA GLY A 41 7.16 -14.75 -3.04
C GLY A 41 7.03 -14.97 -1.53
N SER A 42 7.52 -14.06 -0.67
CA SER A 42 7.37 -14.17 0.79
C SER A 42 5.95 -13.95 1.31
N GLY A 43 5.00 -13.51 0.46
CA GLY A 43 3.59 -13.33 0.81
C GLY A 43 3.14 -11.89 1.03
N LYS A 44 4.01 -10.87 0.87
CA LYS A 44 3.68 -9.45 1.06
C LYS A 44 2.43 -9.01 0.29
N SER A 45 2.49 -9.09 -1.04
CA SER A 45 1.36 -8.69 -1.90
C SER A 45 0.13 -9.59 -1.72
N THR A 46 0.31 -10.87 -1.33
CA THR A 46 -0.81 -11.75 -0.97
C THR A 46 -1.53 -11.22 0.28
N MET A 47 -0.78 -10.81 1.31
CA MET A 47 -1.30 -10.23 2.54
C MET A 47 -2.08 -8.94 2.26
N THR A 48 -1.48 -7.99 1.54
CA THR A 48 -2.10 -6.70 1.22
C THR A 48 -3.30 -6.85 0.29
N ASN A 49 -3.25 -7.75 -0.69
CA ASN A 49 -4.37 -8.03 -1.59
C ASN A 49 -5.57 -8.68 -0.87
N MET A 50 -5.35 -9.47 0.18
CA MET A 50 -6.46 -9.96 1.02
C MET A 50 -7.02 -8.83 1.90
N LEU A 51 -6.16 -7.99 2.47
CA LEU A 51 -6.58 -6.86 3.31
C LEU A 51 -7.41 -5.83 2.50
N THR A 52 -7.12 -5.67 1.21
CA THR A 52 -7.80 -4.72 0.30
C THR A 52 -8.91 -5.37 -0.54
N GLY A 53 -9.27 -6.62 -0.27
CA GLY A 53 -10.37 -7.31 -0.93
C GLY A 53 -10.11 -7.75 -2.38
N ILE A 54 -8.87 -7.66 -2.86
CA ILE A 54 -8.47 -8.20 -4.19
C ILE A 54 -8.47 -9.73 -4.14
N TYR A 55 -8.01 -10.31 -3.02
CA TYR A 55 -8.11 -11.75 -2.77
C TYR A 55 -9.01 -12.01 -1.57
N THR A 56 -9.80 -13.07 -1.66
CA THR A 56 -10.62 -13.53 -0.54
C THR A 56 -9.73 -14.10 0.56
N LEU A 57 -9.98 -13.70 1.81
CA LEU A 57 -9.39 -14.30 3.00
C LEU A 57 -9.81 -15.77 3.10
N GLU A 58 -8.83 -16.68 3.23
CA GLU A 58 -9.08 -18.13 3.26
C GLU A 58 -9.24 -18.63 4.71
N SER A 59 -8.34 -18.19 5.60
CA SER A 59 -8.42 -18.47 7.03
C SER A 59 -7.73 -17.37 7.83
N GLY A 60 -8.07 -17.29 9.12
CA GLY A 60 -7.60 -16.25 10.02
C GLY A 60 -8.53 -15.04 10.02
N GLN A 61 -8.05 -13.91 10.54
CA GLN A 61 -8.86 -12.70 10.73
C GLN A 61 -8.00 -11.46 10.56
N PHE A 62 -8.60 -10.41 9.96
CA PHE A 62 -8.14 -9.02 10.06
C PHE A 62 -9.03 -8.28 11.05
N ILE A 63 -8.45 -7.64 12.05
CA ILE A 63 -9.19 -6.85 13.06
C ILE A 63 -8.70 -5.41 12.99
N LEU A 64 -9.53 -4.51 12.48
CA LEU A 64 -9.26 -3.09 12.32
C LEU A 64 -9.98 -2.30 13.44
N ASP A 65 -9.22 -1.60 14.28
CA ASP A 65 -9.74 -0.87 15.45
C ASP A 65 -10.65 -1.74 16.35
N GLY A 66 -10.30 -3.01 16.53
CA GLY A 66 -11.07 -3.97 17.34
C GLY A 66 -12.29 -4.60 16.64
N LYS A 67 -12.59 -4.21 15.39
CA LYS A 67 -13.65 -4.78 14.56
C LYS A 67 -13.07 -5.70 13.50
N GLU A 68 -13.62 -6.91 13.37
CA GLU A 68 -13.26 -7.81 12.28
C GLU A 68 -13.72 -7.26 10.93
N VAL A 69 -12.84 -7.33 9.92
CA VAL A 69 -13.06 -6.82 8.56
C VAL A 69 -12.79 -7.91 7.52
N HIS A 70 -13.67 -8.00 6.51
CA HIS A 70 -13.62 -9.00 5.45
C HIS A 70 -14.01 -8.42 4.09
N PRO A 71 -13.29 -7.42 3.57
CA PRO A 71 -13.66 -6.81 2.30
C PRO A 71 -13.58 -7.83 1.17
N LYS A 72 -14.58 -7.83 0.27
CA LYS A 72 -14.67 -8.72 -0.89
C LYS A 72 -14.19 -8.05 -2.17
N ASN A 73 -13.99 -6.74 -2.14
CA ASN A 73 -13.51 -5.92 -3.22
C ASN A 73 -12.97 -4.59 -2.67
N GLN A 74 -12.35 -3.78 -3.52
CA GLN A 74 -11.75 -2.50 -3.12
C GLN A 74 -12.79 -1.47 -2.63
N VAL A 75 -14.03 -1.52 -3.12
CA VAL A 75 -15.09 -0.59 -2.66
C VAL A 75 -15.43 -0.88 -1.20
N GLU A 76 -15.68 -2.15 -0.86
CA GLU A 76 -15.91 -2.58 0.53
C GLU A 76 -14.70 -2.26 1.43
N ALA A 77 -13.47 -2.46 0.94
CA ALA A 77 -12.26 -2.10 1.69
C ALA A 77 -12.21 -0.59 2.00
N ASN A 78 -12.54 0.25 1.02
CA ASN A 78 -12.61 1.70 1.20
C ASN A 78 -13.70 2.09 2.23
N GLU A 79 -14.87 1.45 2.20
CA GLU A 79 -15.94 1.66 3.19
C GLU A 79 -15.51 1.27 4.61
N GLU A 80 -14.67 0.25 4.75
CA GLU A 80 -14.06 -0.15 6.03
C GLU A 80 -12.90 0.76 6.45
N GLY A 81 -12.45 1.64 5.55
CA GLY A 81 -11.36 2.60 5.77
C GLY A 81 -9.98 2.09 5.36
N ILE A 82 -9.91 1.16 4.41
CA ILE A 82 -8.66 0.60 3.87
C ILE A 82 -8.56 0.98 2.39
N SER A 83 -7.48 1.62 1.99
CA SER A 83 -7.20 1.96 0.60
C SER A 83 -5.84 1.43 0.14
N ILE A 84 -5.61 1.43 -1.17
CA ILE A 84 -4.36 0.96 -1.77
C ILE A 84 -3.93 1.86 -2.92
N ILE A 85 -2.62 2.11 -3.00
CA ILE A 85 -1.89 2.64 -4.14
C ILE A 85 -1.09 1.47 -4.70
N VAL A 86 -1.47 1.00 -5.89
CA VAL A 86 -0.88 -0.21 -6.48
C VAL A 86 0.41 0.10 -7.24
N GLN A 87 1.23 -0.93 -7.49
CA GLN A 87 2.47 -0.82 -8.25
C GLN A 87 2.24 -0.31 -9.68
N GLU A 88 1.26 -0.88 -10.38
CA GLU A 88 0.83 -0.44 -11.71
C GLU A 88 -0.08 0.81 -11.61
N LEU A 89 -0.65 1.25 -12.73
CA LEU A 89 -1.62 2.34 -12.71
C LEU A 89 -2.97 1.87 -12.17
N GLY A 90 -3.41 2.44 -11.05
CA GLY A 90 -4.74 2.24 -10.48
C GLY A 90 -5.81 3.17 -11.07
N THR A 91 -5.49 3.94 -12.11
CA THR A 91 -6.43 4.77 -12.85
C THR A 91 -7.00 4.04 -14.06
N LEU A 92 -8.27 4.28 -14.39
CA LEU A 92 -8.94 3.69 -15.54
C LEU A 92 -8.90 4.62 -16.74
N SER A 93 -8.38 4.13 -17.88
CA SER A 93 -8.42 4.81 -19.17
C SER A 93 -9.86 5.05 -19.64
N GLY A 94 -10.08 6.09 -20.41
CA GLY A 94 -11.39 6.46 -20.92
C GLY A 94 -12.30 7.20 -19.92
N LEU A 95 -11.79 7.49 -18.73
CA LEU A 95 -12.48 8.30 -17.72
C LEU A 95 -11.75 9.62 -17.50
N THR A 96 -12.48 10.64 -17.03
CA THR A 96 -11.86 11.88 -16.57
C THR A 96 -11.08 11.69 -15.27
N VAL A 97 -10.26 12.68 -14.92
CA VAL A 97 -9.55 12.75 -13.63
C VAL A 97 -10.54 12.67 -12.46
N ALA A 98 -11.63 13.45 -12.52
CA ALA A 98 -12.65 13.45 -11.46
C ALA A 98 -13.35 12.10 -11.33
N GLU A 99 -13.68 11.43 -12.43
CA GLU A 99 -14.26 10.10 -12.42
C GLU A 99 -13.31 9.07 -11.82
N ASN A 100 -12.02 9.18 -12.10
CA ASN A 100 -11.02 8.32 -11.48
C ASN A 100 -10.89 8.55 -9.97
N ILE A 101 -10.89 9.81 -9.50
CA ILE A 101 -10.81 10.14 -8.07
C ILE A 101 -12.00 9.56 -7.30
N PHE A 102 -13.22 9.70 -7.83
CA PHE A 102 -14.44 9.29 -7.14
C PHE A 102 -14.97 7.93 -7.58
N LEU A 103 -14.16 7.13 -8.27
CA LEU A 103 -14.55 5.81 -8.76
C LEU A 103 -15.07 4.92 -7.62
N GLY A 104 -16.30 4.42 -7.78
CA GLY A 104 -17.01 3.62 -6.77
C GLY A 104 -17.71 4.43 -5.68
N HIS A 105 -17.62 5.78 -5.73
CA HIS A 105 -18.26 6.71 -4.79
C HIS A 105 -18.98 7.86 -5.53
N GLU A 106 -19.41 7.63 -6.77
CA GLU A 106 -20.08 8.62 -7.62
C GLU A 106 -21.48 8.97 -7.14
N ASP A 107 -22.11 8.14 -6.32
CA ASP A 107 -23.43 8.30 -5.71
C ASP A 107 -23.55 9.60 -4.93
N GLN A 108 -22.46 10.07 -4.30
CA GLN A 108 -22.39 11.36 -3.62
C GLN A 108 -22.67 12.57 -4.54
N PHE A 109 -22.56 12.41 -5.86
CA PHE A 109 -22.85 13.42 -6.88
C PHE A 109 -24.14 13.14 -7.66
N VAL A 110 -24.92 12.12 -7.27
CA VAL A 110 -26.18 11.79 -7.92
C VAL A 110 -27.33 12.34 -7.09
N HIS A 111 -28.19 13.17 -7.72
CA HIS A 111 -29.43 13.66 -7.12
C HIS A 111 -30.60 13.36 -8.04
N LEU A 112 -31.65 12.70 -7.49
CA LEU A 112 -32.82 12.27 -8.26
C LEU A 112 -32.46 11.44 -9.53
N GLY A 113 -31.40 10.64 -9.46
CA GLY A 113 -30.92 9.82 -10.58
C GLY A 113 -30.08 10.58 -11.62
N ILE A 114 -29.80 11.87 -11.42
CA ILE A 114 -29.00 12.70 -12.34
C ILE A 114 -27.64 12.97 -11.71
N LYS A 115 -26.54 12.61 -12.42
CA LYS A 115 -25.16 12.87 -12.01
C LYS A 115 -24.81 14.35 -12.22
N ASN A 116 -24.40 15.02 -11.16
CA ASN A 116 -23.93 16.40 -11.20
C ASN A 116 -22.40 16.46 -11.47
N THR A 117 -22.02 16.36 -12.73
CA THR A 117 -20.62 16.41 -13.17
C THR A 117 -19.92 17.72 -12.80
N ALA A 118 -20.64 18.85 -12.79
CA ALA A 118 -20.04 20.12 -12.40
C ALA A 118 -19.64 20.16 -10.92
N ALA A 119 -20.48 19.62 -10.03
CA ALA A 119 -20.15 19.48 -8.60
C ALA A 119 -19.00 18.50 -8.38
N MET A 120 -18.97 17.39 -9.11
CA MET A 120 -17.90 16.40 -9.06
C MET A 120 -16.55 17.01 -9.49
N ASN A 121 -16.51 17.70 -10.64
CA ASN A 121 -15.29 18.36 -11.12
C ASN A 121 -14.82 19.48 -10.17
N LYS A 122 -15.74 20.26 -9.61
CA LYS A 122 -15.41 21.27 -8.61
C LYS A 122 -14.73 20.64 -7.40
N LYS A 123 -15.32 19.58 -6.84
CA LYS A 123 -14.77 18.88 -5.68
C LYS A 123 -13.42 18.24 -5.98
N ALA A 124 -13.25 17.63 -7.16
CA ALA A 124 -11.97 17.06 -7.59
C ALA A 124 -10.87 18.13 -7.73
N ASN A 125 -11.18 19.30 -8.33
CA ASN A 125 -10.22 20.40 -8.43
C ASN A 125 -9.83 20.95 -7.03
N GLU A 126 -10.77 21.08 -6.11
CA GLU A 126 -10.49 21.47 -4.71
C GLU A 126 -9.54 20.46 -4.02
N LEU A 127 -9.76 19.18 -4.23
CA LEU A 127 -8.88 18.13 -3.72
C LEU A 127 -7.49 18.26 -4.36
N LEU A 128 -7.37 18.24 -5.68
CA LEU A 128 -6.10 18.36 -6.39
C LEU A 128 -5.30 19.57 -5.92
N GLN A 129 -5.96 20.73 -5.78
CA GLN A 129 -5.34 21.96 -5.26
C GLN A 129 -4.85 21.77 -3.80
N SER A 130 -5.62 21.10 -2.94
CA SER A 130 -5.26 20.86 -1.54
C SER A 130 -4.05 19.94 -1.38
N TYR A 131 -3.76 19.12 -2.43
CA TYR A 131 -2.58 18.27 -2.54
C TYR A 131 -1.41 18.96 -3.26
N GLY A 132 -1.62 20.18 -3.81
CA GLY A 132 -0.60 20.91 -4.56
C GLY A 132 -0.46 20.47 -6.02
N PHE A 133 -1.47 19.78 -6.57
CA PHE A 133 -1.46 19.23 -7.94
C PHE A 133 -2.21 20.16 -8.94
N ASP A 134 -1.90 21.44 -8.91
CA ASP A 134 -2.60 22.50 -9.68
C ASP A 134 -2.55 22.30 -11.21
N LYS A 135 -1.59 21.54 -11.72
CA LYS A 135 -1.44 21.23 -13.14
C LYS A 135 -2.48 20.24 -13.63
N ILE A 136 -3.02 19.39 -12.75
CA ILE A 136 -4.00 18.38 -13.11
C ILE A 136 -5.40 18.97 -13.00
N LYS A 137 -6.22 18.81 -14.06
CA LYS A 137 -7.58 19.35 -14.11
C LYS A 137 -8.62 18.23 -14.05
N ALA A 138 -9.62 18.42 -13.22
CA ALA A 138 -10.64 17.41 -12.95
C ALA A 138 -11.43 16.95 -14.18
N GLY A 139 -11.66 17.86 -15.13
CA GLY A 139 -12.44 17.59 -16.35
C GLY A 139 -11.65 16.96 -17.50
N ASP A 140 -10.32 16.93 -17.41
CA ASP A 140 -9.49 16.37 -18.47
C ASP A 140 -9.56 14.82 -18.46
N MET A 141 -9.32 14.21 -19.61
CA MET A 141 -9.20 12.77 -19.70
C MET A 141 -7.92 12.32 -18.99
N ILE A 142 -8.01 11.24 -18.22
CA ILE A 142 -6.83 10.71 -17.50
C ILE A 142 -5.73 10.31 -18.48
N ASP A 143 -6.09 9.93 -19.70
CA ASP A 143 -5.18 9.49 -20.75
C ASP A 143 -4.31 10.61 -21.33
N ASP A 144 -4.68 11.88 -21.09
CA ASP A 144 -3.90 13.06 -21.48
C ASP A 144 -2.68 13.28 -20.55
N TYR A 145 -2.61 12.55 -19.44
CA TYR A 145 -1.56 12.67 -18.43
C TYR A 145 -0.54 11.54 -18.52
N ASN A 146 0.72 11.87 -18.20
CA ASN A 146 1.80 10.89 -18.12
C ASN A 146 1.61 9.94 -16.92
N PHE A 147 2.48 8.93 -16.81
CA PHE A 147 2.41 7.93 -15.74
C PHE A 147 2.45 8.57 -14.34
N GLU A 148 3.33 9.54 -14.12
CA GLU A 148 3.55 10.16 -12.83
C GLU A 148 2.34 11.00 -12.40
N ASP A 149 1.80 11.85 -13.28
CA ASP A 149 0.60 12.64 -13.00
C ASP A 149 -0.61 11.73 -12.70
N ARG A 150 -0.76 10.62 -13.42
CA ARG A 150 -1.80 9.59 -13.14
C ARG A 150 -1.60 8.95 -11.77
N LYS A 151 -0.36 8.75 -11.34
CA LYS A 151 -0.04 8.23 -10.00
C LYS A 151 -0.38 9.26 -8.92
N LEU A 152 -0.19 10.56 -9.16
CA LEU A 152 -0.65 11.62 -8.26
C LEU A 152 -2.18 11.62 -8.11
N VAL A 153 -2.92 11.40 -9.19
CA VAL A 153 -4.39 11.22 -9.15
C VAL A 153 -4.79 10.01 -8.31
N GLU A 154 -4.06 8.89 -8.44
CA GLU A 154 -4.28 7.70 -7.62
C GLU A 154 -4.02 7.93 -6.13
N ILE A 155 -2.98 8.71 -5.78
CA ILE A 155 -2.71 9.12 -4.40
C ILE A 155 -3.89 9.92 -3.84
N VAL A 156 -4.44 10.88 -4.59
CA VAL A 156 -5.63 11.64 -4.18
C VAL A 156 -6.82 10.70 -3.98
N LYS A 157 -7.09 9.81 -4.95
CA LYS A 157 -8.14 8.79 -4.85
C LYS A 157 -8.01 7.95 -3.58
N ALA A 158 -6.80 7.49 -3.27
CA ALA A 158 -6.55 6.61 -2.12
C ALA A 158 -6.66 7.32 -0.76
N THR A 159 -6.53 8.65 -0.71
CA THR A 159 -6.36 9.37 0.55
C THR A 159 -7.43 10.43 0.85
N TYR A 160 -8.24 10.85 -0.15
CA TYR A 160 -9.17 11.98 0.02
C TYR A 160 -10.26 11.74 1.09
N PHE A 161 -10.68 10.50 1.29
CA PHE A 161 -11.71 10.14 2.27
C PHE A 161 -11.16 9.83 3.67
N ASN A 162 -9.87 10.15 3.90
CA ASN A 162 -9.17 9.95 5.18
C ASN A 162 -9.23 8.50 5.69
N PRO A 163 -8.72 7.53 4.89
CA PRO A 163 -8.75 6.12 5.27
C PRO A 163 -7.93 5.87 6.54
N LYS A 164 -8.31 4.85 7.31
CA LYS A 164 -7.57 4.40 8.50
C LYS A 164 -6.23 3.76 8.16
N ILE A 165 -6.19 3.05 7.01
CA ILE A 165 -5.00 2.40 6.46
C ILE A 165 -4.88 2.75 4.98
N VAL A 166 -3.68 3.17 4.57
CA VAL A 166 -3.28 3.28 3.17
C VAL A 166 -2.17 2.27 2.90
N VAL A 167 -2.41 1.34 1.98
CA VAL A 167 -1.37 0.43 1.48
C VAL A 167 -0.65 1.10 0.32
N VAL A 168 0.67 1.15 0.36
CA VAL A 168 1.55 1.65 -0.71
C VAL A 168 2.41 0.48 -1.17
N ASP A 169 2.05 -0.14 -2.30
CA ASP A 169 2.68 -1.36 -2.79
C ASP A 169 3.64 -1.06 -3.96
N GLU A 170 4.95 -1.19 -3.71
CA GLU A 170 6.07 -1.08 -4.67
C GLU A 170 5.99 0.11 -5.66
N THR A 171 5.34 1.19 -5.25
CA THR A 171 5.02 2.34 -6.11
C THR A 171 6.25 3.19 -6.46
N THR A 172 7.26 3.22 -5.59
CA THR A 172 8.41 4.13 -5.68
C THR A 172 9.34 3.87 -6.84
N THR A 173 9.43 2.62 -7.31
CA THR A 173 10.33 2.21 -8.41
C THR A 173 9.97 2.85 -9.76
N ALA A 174 8.72 3.25 -9.94
CA ALA A 174 8.21 3.81 -11.19
C ALA A 174 8.09 5.35 -11.17
N LEU A 175 8.49 5.99 -10.06
CA LEU A 175 8.39 7.44 -9.87
C LEU A 175 9.76 8.12 -10.03
N SER A 176 9.75 9.37 -10.56
CA SER A 176 10.90 10.27 -10.47
C SER A 176 11.25 10.59 -9.02
N GLN A 177 12.36 11.28 -8.79
CA GLN A 177 12.72 11.71 -7.45
C GLN A 177 11.65 12.63 -6.85
N GLU A 178 11.15 13.59 -7.64
CA GLU A 178 10.09 14.52 -7.24
C GLU A 178 8.79 13.78 -6.92
N GLY A 179 8.42 12.80 -7.75
CA GLY A 179 7.22 11.97 -7.51
C GLY A 179 7.33 11.14 -6.24
N ARG A 180 8.52 10.59 -5.94
CA ARG A 180 8.77 9.87 -4.67
C ARG A 180 8.67 10.79 -3.46
N GLU A 181 9.25 11.99 -3.52
CA GLU A 181 9.17 12.97 -2.45
C GLU A 181 7.71 13.36 -2.16
N GLU A 182 6.90 13.53 -3.22
CA GLU A 182 5.47 13.82 -3.05
C GLU A 182 4.71 12.63 -2.43
N LEU A 183 4.99 11.40 -2.86
CA LEU A 183 4.42 10.20 -2.23
C LEU A 183 4.75 10.14 -0.73
N TYR A 184 6.01 10.35 -0.34
CA TYR A 184 6.42 10.34 1.08
C TYR A 184 5.76 11.45 1.88
N LYS A 185 5.59 12.64 1.28
CA LYS A 185 4.85 13.74 1.91
C LYS A 185 3.40 13.33 2.19
N GLN A 186 2.73 12.62 1.25
CA GLN A 186 1.38 12.14 1.47
C GLN A 186 1.34 10.99 2.50
N MET A 187 2.30 10.08 2.50
CA MET A 187 2.43 9.05 3.54
C MET A 187 2.56 9.70 4.94
N ASN A 188 3.42 10.70 5.08
CA ASN A 188 3.57 11.47 6.33
C ASN A 188 2.27 12.17 6.72
N ARG A 189 1.56 12.79 5.76
CA ARG A 189 0.26 13.41 6.01
C ARG A 189 -0.77 12.42 6.56
N VAL A 190 -0.83 11.21 6.00
CA VAL A 190 -1.69 10.12 6.49
C VAL A 190 -1.32 9.77 7.94
N ARG A 191 -0.04 9.54 8.22
CA ARG A 191 0.46 9.23 9.56
C ARG A 191 0.17 10.35 10.56
N ASP A 192 0.46 11.58 10.21
CA ASP A 192 0.31 12.76 11.08
C ASP A 192 -1.16 13.05 11.41
N ASN A 193 -2.09 12.60 10.58
CA ASN A 193 -3.53 12.58 10.86
C ASN A 193 -3.96 11.42 11.79
N GLY A 194 -3.03 10.65 12.33
CA GLY A 194 -3.29 9.51 13.22
C GLY A 194 -3.71 8.23 12.49
N ASN A 195 -3.61 8.22 11.15
CA ASN A 195 -3.86 7.04 10.32
C ASN A 195 -2.56 6.24 10.08
N THR A 196 -2.67 5.10 9.44
CA THR A 196 -1.55 4.16 9.28
C THR A 196 -1.23 3.94 7.81
N VAL A 197 0.05 3.88 7.47
CA VAL A 197 0.51 3.48 6.15
C VAL A 197 1.14 2.09 6.25
N ILE A 198 0.76 1.17 5.36
CA ILE A 198 1.48 -0.08 5.12
C ILE A 198 2.33 0.12 3.88
N PHE A 199 3.64 0.14 4.05
CA PHE A 199 4.59 0.47 2.99
C PHE A 199 5.39 -0.75 2.54
N ILE A 200 5.35 -1.07 1.25
CA ILE A 200 6.12 -2.15 0.64
C ILE A 200 7.09 -1.55 -0.36
N SER A 201 8.37 -1.83 -0.17
CA SER A 201 9.45 -1.50 -1.10
C SER A 201 10.52 -2.59 -1.10
N HIS A 202 11.28 -2.68 -2.17
CA HIS A 202 12.49 -3.51 -2.26
C HIS A 202 13.77 -2.75 -1.88
N ASP A 203 13.69 -1.45 -1.71
CA ASP A 203 14.80 -0.58 -1.35
C ASP A 203 14.92 -0.50 0.18
N LEU A 204 15.87 -1.23 0.76
CA LEU A 204 16.07 -1.28 2.22
C LEU A 204 16.49 0.07 2.82
N PRO A 205 17.39 0.88 2.20
CA PRO A 205 17.62 2.26 2.60
C PRO A 205 16.33 3.09 2.69
N GLU A 206 15.45 2.99 1.68
CA GLU A 206 14.15 3.66 1.67
C GLU A 206 13.26 3.21 2.83
N ILE A 207 13.18 1.91 3.08
CA ILE A 207 12.42 1.33 4.19
C ILE A 207 12.91 1.87 5.53
N LEU A 208 14.22 1.86 5.76
CA LEU A 208 14.83 2.35 7.01
C LEU A 208 14.59 3.84 7.24
N ASP A 209 14.60 4.65 6.18
CA ASP A 209 14.41 6.10 6.26
C ASP A 209 12.93 6.51 6.38
N LYS A 210 12.02 5.75 5.75
CA LYS A 210 10.61 6.17 5.61
C LYS A 210 9.63 5.43 6.51
N SER A 211 10.04 4.39 7.24
CA SER A 211 9.16 3.65 8.14
C SER A 211 9.53 3.77 9.60
N ASP A 212 8.54 3.62 10.48
CA ASP A 212 8.72 3.60 11.93
C ASP A 212 8.97 2.17 12.43
N THR A 213 8.26 1.20 11.83
CA THR A 213 8.26 -0.22 12.22
C THR A 213 8.32 -1.09 10.97
N ILE A 214 8.99 -2.22 11.05
CA ILE A 214 9.21 -3.14 9.92
C ILE A 214 8.80 -4.54 10.33
N THR A 215 7.84 -5.14 9.63
CA THR A 215 7.52 -6.58 9.72
C THR A 215 8.18 -7.34 8.59
N ILE A 216 8.83 -8.45 8.93
CA ILE A 216 9.55 -9.31 8.00
C ILE A 216 8.74 -10.59 7.76
N LEU A 217 8.44 -10.87 6.48
CA LEU A 217 7.90 -12.15 6.02
C LEU A 217 8.95 -12.92 5.25
N ARG A 218 9.01 -14.24 5.48
CA ARG A 218 9.88 -15.14 4.73
C ARG A 218 9.17 -16.48 4.47
N ASP A 219 9.13 -16.91 3.21
CA ASP A 219 8.47 -18.17 2.78
C ASP A 219 7.02 -18.33 3.25
N GLY A 220 6.29 -17.20 3.31
CA GLY A 220 4.91 -17.15 3.78
C GLY A 220 4.74 -17.19 5.30
N VAL A 221 5.81 -17.01 6.07
CA VAL A 221 5.82 -17.06 7.54
C VAL A 221 6.22 -15.70 8.11
N TYR A 222 5.61 -15.30 9.21
CA TYR A 222 6.06 -14.18 10.04
C TYR A 222 7.39 -14.50 10.70
N ILE A 223 8.36 -13.60 10.60
CA ILE A 223 9.69 -13.76 11.22
C ILE A 223 9.80 -12.88 12.45
N ASP A 224 9.63 -11.56 12.28
CA ASP A 224 9.76 -10.59 13.37
C ASP A 224 9.13 -9.23 12.99
N THR A 225 8.92 -8.38 14.00
CA THR A 225 8.57 -6.98 13.84
C THR A 225 9.53 -6.13 14.66
N VAL A 226 10.30 -5.27 13.99
CA VAL A 226 11.35 -4.46 14.57
C VAL A 226 11.10 -2.96 14.33
N LYS A 227 11.67 -2.09 15.15
CA LYS A 227 11.67 -0.65 14.87
C LYS A 227 12.78 -0.34 13.87
N SER A 228 12.51 0.55 12.92
CA SER A 228 13.52 0.98 11.92
C SER A 228 14.76 1.58 12.57
N ALA A 229 14.59 2.30 13.69
CA ALA A 229 15.69 2.91 14.44
C ALA A 229 16.64 1.91 15.14
N ASP A 230 16.20 0.65 15.34
CA ASP A 230 16.93 -0.35 16.11
C ASP A 230 17.72 -1.33 15.21
N VAL A 231 17.61 -1.20 13.87
CA VAL A 231 18.19 -2.11 12.90
C VAL A 231 18.87 -1.39 11.75
N ASN A 232 19.77 -2.08 11.06
CA ASN A 232 20.40 -1.61 9.83
C ASN A 232 20.10 -2.56 8.65
N GLU A 233 20.59 -2.23 7.42
CA GLU A 233 20.35 -3.04 6.25
C GLU A 233 20.84 -4.49 6.38
N ASP A 234 21.99 -4.70 7.01
CA ASP A 234 22.56 -6.05 7.16
C ASP A 234 21.73 -6.91 8.12
N ASP A 235 21.15 -6.30 9.15
CA ASP A 235 20.22 -6.96 10.06
C ASP A 235 18.94 -7.37 9.32
N LEU A 236 18.37 -6.48 8.51
CA LEU A 236 17.19 -6.79 7.69
C LEU A 236 17.49 -7.89 6.68
N LYS A 237 18.64 -7.86 5.98
CA LYS A 237 19.06 -8.90 5.04
C LYS A 237 19.16 -10.26 5.72
N LYS A 238 19.74 -10.34 6.94
CA LYS A 238 19.82 -11.58 7.73
C LYS A 238 18.44 -12.13 8.09
N LEU A 239 17.52 -11.27 8.53
CA LEU A 239 16.15 -11.66 8.87
C LEU A 239 15.38 -12.17 7.64
N MET A 240 15.55 -11.50 6.48
CA MET A 240 14.88 -11.87 5.23
C MET A 240 15.37 -13.22 4.68
N VAL A 241 16.69 -13.47 4.66
CA VAL A 241 17.29 -14.66 4.05
C VAL A 241 17.42 -15.81 5.05
N GLY A 242 17.54 -15.52 6.34
CA GLY A 242 17.67 -16.54 7.41
C GLY A 242 19.01 -17.22 7.45
N ARG A 243 20.04 -16.66 6.81
CA ARG A 243 21.44 -17.13 6.83
C ARG A 243 22.35 -15.95 7.11
N GLU A 244 23.49 -16.19 7.76
CA GLU A 244 24.56 -15.20 7.78
C GLU A 244 25.02 -14.97 6.34
N VAL A 245 24.86 -13.77 5.82
CA VAL A 245 25.42 -13.35 4.53
C VAL A 245 26.90 -13.08 4.78
N THR A 246 27.72 -14.14 4.79
CA THR A 246 29.17 -13.99 4.67
C THR A 246 29.48 -13.67 3.22
N GLY A 247 30.34 -12.66 2.99
CA GLY A 247 30.65 -12.12 1.65
C GLY A 247 31.11 -13.13 0.59
N ASP A 248 31.41 -14.38 0.98
CA ASP A 248 31.83 -15.46 0.09
C ASP A 248 30.68 -16.16 -0.67
N THR A 249 29.43 -15.97 -0.26
CA THR A 249 28.28 -16.69 -0.88
C THR A 249 27.86 -16.07 -2.22
N ILE A 250 28.10 -14.77 -2.43
CA ILE A 250 27.71 -14.06 -3.67
C ILE A 250 28.54 -14.57 -4.86
N VAL A 251 29.82 -14.88 -4.64
CA VAL A 251 30.71 -15.38 -5.71
C VAL A 251 30.34 -16.80 -6.16
N GLN A 252 29.86 -17.66 -5.27
CA GLN A 252 29.49 -19.04 -5.62
C GLN A 252 28.15 -19.14 -6.38
N THR A 253 27.22 -18.22 -6.16
CA THR A 253 25.93 -18.23 -6.88
C THR A 253 26.09 -17.73 -8.31
N MET A 254 26.95 -16.72 -8.55
CA MET A 254 27.26 -16.22 -9.90
C MET A 254 28.02 -17.25 -10.76
N VAL A 255 28.87 -18.08 -10.16
CA VAL A 255 29.62 -19.11 -10.90
C VAL A 255 28.76 -20.31 -11.31
N LYS A 256 27.65 -20.58 -10.62
CA LYS A 256 26.70 -21.67 -10.95
C LYS A 256 25.67 -21.30 -12.04
N SER A 257 25.48 -20.01 -12.34
CA SER A 257 24.56 -19.57 -13.41
C SER A 257 25.24 -19.43 -14.78
N ILE A 258 26.54 -19.75 -14.90
CA ILE A 258 27.32 -19.65 -16.15
C ILE A 258 27.79 -21.06 -16.62
N ARG A 259 27.19 -22.13 -16.09
CA ARG A 259 27.44 -23.49 -16.62
C ARG A 259 26.17 -24.16 -17.08
#